data_e2dbe7c2d3c727c5e1910684762580dd
#
_entry.id   e2dbe7c2d3c727c5e1910684762580dd
#
_cell.length_a   1.000
_cell.length_b   1.000
_cell.length_c   1.000
_cell.angle_alpha   90.00
_cell.angle_beta   90.00
_cell.angle_gamma   90.00
#
_symmetry.space_group_name_H-M   'P 1'
#
loop_
_entity.id
_entity.type
_entity.pdbx_description
1 polymer ?
#
loop_
_entity_poly.entity_id
_entity_poly.type
_entity_poly.pdbx_seq_one_letter_code
_entity_poly.pdbx_strand_id
1 'polypeptide(L)'
;MHTRILKTLLHTAIAGIAALLLGSALADDSGQHKIVNGVAIYLGVMPAEMILGHPKLHTEAKMHGGVPVGEHQRHVLVALFDAASGKRIVGAKVSARVYELNRTGTQKILEPMLIADTVSYGNYFNIPANNNPYRIRVLIELPGVAGVIETEFDYQRARA
;
A
#
# COMPACT_ATOMS: atom_id res chain seq x y z
N MET A 1 -28.22 -7.14 65.23
CA MET A 1 -28.90 -6.96 63.92
C MET A 1 -28.15 -5.94 63.06
N HIS A 2 -26.78 -6.00 63.02
CA HIS A 2 -25.93 -4.99 62.34
C HIS A 2 -24.86 -5.57 61.41
N THR A 3 -24.93 -6.87 61.06
CA THR A 3 -23.83 -7.54 60.33
C THR A 3 -24.18 -7.98 58.92
N ARG A 4 -25.33 -7.56 58.35
CA ARG A 4 -25.78 -7.97 56.99
C ARG A 4 -25.72 -6.87 55.94
N ILE A 5 -25.43 -5.63 56.28
CA ILE A 5 -25.46 -4.50 55.33
C ILE A 5 -24.08 -4.23 54.69
N LEU A 6 -23.00 -4.76 55.26
CA LEU A 6 -21.63 -4.43 54.80
C LEU A 6 -21.11 -5.33 53.68
N LYS A 7 -21.83 -6.41 53.31
CA LYS A 7 -21.39 -7.34 52.22
C LYS A 7 -21.95 -7.03 50.86
N THR A 8 -22.93 -6.14 50.73
CA THR A 8 -23.59 -5.84 49.46
C THR A 8 -22.97 -4.65 48.72
N LEU A 9 -22.10 -3.86 49.37
CA LEU A 9 -21.48 -2.67 48.75
C LEU A 9 -20.11 -2.94 48.08
N LEU A 10 -19.55 -4.14 48.22
CA LEU A 10 -18.22 -4.48 47.71
C LEU A 10 -18.26 -5.19 46.33
N HIS A 11 -19.44 -5.54 45.81
CA HIS A 11 -19.57 -6.28 44.55
C HIS A 11 -19.98 -5.40 43.37
N THR A 12 -20.31 -4.14 43.58
CA THR A 12 -20.71 -3.21 42.49
C THR A 12 -19.55 -2.35 41.97
N ALA A 13 -18.37 -2.38 42.56
CA ALA A 13 -17.22 -1.54 42.15
C ALA A 13 -16.27 -2.22 41.17
N ILE A 14 -16.39 -3.52 40.88
CA ILE A 14 -15.45 -4.27 40.01
C ILE A 14 -15.94 -4.40 38.57
N ALA A 15 -17.22 -4.14 38.30
CA ALA A 15 -17.79 -4.27 36.97
C ALA A 15 -17.53 -3.04 36.03
N GLY A 16 -16.97 -1.95 36.56
CA GLY A 16 -16.81 -0.67 35.81
C GLY A 16 -15.47 -0.45 35.11
N ILE A 17 -14.45 -1.30 35.34
CA ILE A 17 -13.08 -1.02 34.84
C ILE A 17 -12.68 -1.87 33.64
N ALA A 18 -13.46 -2.87 33.25
CA ALA A 18 -13.13 -3.75 32.14
C ALA A 18 -13.53 -3.21 30.72
N ALA A 19 -14.18 -2.05 30.63
CA ALA A 19 -14.73 -1.52 29.37
C ALA A 19 -13.85 -0.47 28.67
N LEU A 20 -12.65 -0.15 29.19
CA LEU A 20 -11.83 0.97 28.68
C LEU A 20 -10.53 0.55 27.98
N LEU A 21 -10.37 -0.71 27.60
CA LEU A 21 -9.18 -1.20 26.86
C LEU A 21 -9.50 -1.71 25.45
N LEU A 22 -10.57 -1.23 24.82
CA LEU A 22 -10.66 -1.25 23.36
C LEU A 22 -9.82 -0.08 22.83
N GLY A 23 -8.52 -0.20 23.00
CA GLY A 23 -7.57 0.62 22.29
C GLY A 23 -7.83 0.44 20.81
N SER A 24 -8.36 1.47 20.14
CA SER A 24 -8.34 1.57 18.70
C SER A 24 -6.89 1.35 18.28
N ALA A 25 -6.58 0.20 17.69
CA ALA A 25 -5.36 0.07 16.93
C ALA A 25 -5.46 1.14 15.84
N LEU A 26 -4.80 2.27 16.08
CA LEU A 26 -4.53 3.25 15.04
C LEU A 26 -3.70 2.47 14.02
N ALA A 27 -4.32 2.10 12.91
CA ALA A 27 -3.58 1.64 11.75
C ALA A 27 -2.55 2.74 11.48
N ASP A 28 -1.28 2.39 11.61
CA ASP A 28 -0.17 3.26 11.22
C ASP A 28 -0.39 3.57 9.73
N ASP A 29 -0.91 4.76 9.44
CA ASP A 29 -1.05 5.27 8.08
C ASP A 29 0.36 5.65 7.62
N SER A 30 1.12 4.63 7.22
CA SER A 30 2.49 4.78 6.67
C SER A 30 2.52 5.62 5.40
N GLY A 31 1.39 6.19 4.98
CA GLY A 31 1.24 6.92 3.72
C GLY A 31 1.33 6.02 2.47
N GLN A 32 1.59 4.73 2.65
CA GLN A 32 1.74 3.75 1.57
C GLN A 32 0.53 2.80 1.43
N HIS A 33 -0.51 3.01 2.21
CA HIS A 33 -1.74 2.23 2.21
C HIS A 33 -2.96 3.15 2.19
N LYS A 34 -3.94 2.82 1.34
CA LYS A 34 -5.24 3.51 1.28
C LYS A 34 -6.36 2.53 1.00
N ILE A 35 -7.53 2.80 1.56
CA ILE A 35 -8.77 2.08 1.22
C ILE A 35 -9.67 3.02 0.46
N VAL A 36 -10.00 2.66 -0.79
CA VAL A 36 -10.88 3.44 -1.66
C VAL A 36 -11.90 2.50 -2.28
N ASN A 37 -13.18 2.82 -2.15
CA ASN A 37 -14.30 2.04 -2.71
C ASN A 37 -14.22 0.54 -2.36
N GLY A 38 -13.84 0.20 -1.13
CA GLY A 38 -13.72 -1.19 -0.67
C GLY A 38 -12.48 -1.93 -1.14
N VAL A 39 -11.56 -1.26 -1.82
CA VAL A 39 -10.25 -1.81 -2.23
C VAL A 39 -9.16 -1.26 -1.33
N ALA A 40 -8.43 -2.14 -0.67
CA ALA A 40 -7.19 -1.82 0.05
C ALA A 40 -6.02 -1.84 -0.94
N ILE A 41 -5.37 -0.69 -1.08
CA ILE A 41 -4.34 -0.40 -2.08
C ILE A 41 -3.03 -0.16 -1.34
N TYR A 42 -2.04 -1.00 -1.58
CA TYR A 42 -0.70 -0.87 -1.00
C TYR A 42 0.28 -0.44 -2.09
N LEU A 43 1.03 0.61 -1.82
CA LEU A 43 2.08 1.12 -2.70
C LEU A 43 3.45 0.74 -2.15
N GLY A 44 4.32 0.22 -3.02
CA GLY A 44 5.74 0.03 -2.75
C GLY A 44 6.58 0.79 -3.78
N VAL A 45 7.67 1.40 -3.33
CA VAL A 45 8.66 2.02 -4.23
C VAL A 45 10.06 1.62 -3.77
N MET A 46 10.79 0.94 -4.64
CA MET A 46 12.13 0.45 -4.33
C MET A 46 13.14 0.78 -5.43
N PRO A 47 14.43 0.87 -5.14
CA PRO A 47 15.47 0.97 -6.16
C PRO A 47 15.41 -0.20 -7.15
N ALA A 48 15.54 0.08 -8.45
CA ALA A 48 15.52 -0.97 -9.46
C ALA A 48 16.70 -1.95 -9.31
N GLU A 49 17.82 -1.48 -8.78
CA GLU A 49 19.01 -2.32 -8.52
C GLU A 49 18.74 -3.47 -7.54
N MET A 50 17.75 -3.34 -6.65
CA MET A 50 17.38 -4.41 -5.72
C MET A 50 16.88 -5.64 -6.46
N ILE A 51 16.26 -5.48 -7.62
CA ILE A 51 15.80 -6.60 -8.46
C ILE A 51 16.97 -7.31 -9.12
N LEU A 52 18.05 -6.60 -9.44
CA LEU A 52 19.26 -7.18 -10.06
C LEU A 52 19.98 -8.17 -9.12
N GLY A 53 19.81 -8.02 -7.81
CA GLY A 53 20.37 -8.94 -6.80
C GLY A 53 19.65 -10.29 -6.72
N HIS A 54 18.49 -10.42 -7.36
CA HIS A 54 17.74 -11.68 -7.39
C HIS A 54 18.32 -12.64 -8.45
N PRO A 55 18.18 -13.99 -8.26
CA PRO A 55 18.63 -14.95 -9.25
C PRO A 55 18.03 -14.65 -10.63
N LYS A 56 18.83 -14.74 -11.69
CA LYS A 56 18.45 -14.43 -13.08
C LYS A 56 17.23 -15.20 -13.62
N LEU A 57 16.80 -16.25 -12.93
CA LEU A 57 15.61 -17.04 -13.25
C LEU A 57 14.31 -16.43 -12.67
N HIS A 58 14.40 -15.41 -11.83
CA HIS A 58 13.22 -14.72 -11.31
C HIS A 58 12.45 -14.01 -12.44
N THR A 59 11.16 -14.20 -12.43
CA THR A 59 10.23 -13.61 -13.42
C THR A 59 10.37 -12.10 -13.47
N GLU A 60 10.61 -11.46 -12.32
CA GLU A 60 10.78 -10.01 -12.16
C GLU A 60 11.93 -9.44 -13.00
N ALA A 61 13.04 -10.17 -13.14
CA ALA A 61 14.19 -9.71 -13.91
C ALA A 61 13.93 -9.64 -15.43
N LYS A 62 12.87 -10.32 -15.90
CA LYS A 62 12.50 -10.37 -17.33
C LYS A 62 11.29 -9.51 -17.67
N MET A 63 10.55 -9.04 -16.67
CA MET A 63 9.34 -8.22 -16.86
C MET A 63 9.71 -6.79 -17.25
N HIS A 64 8.76 -6.09 -17.86
CA HIS A 64 8.90 -4.67 -18.26
C HIS A 64 10.06 -4.39 -19.23
N GLY A 65 10.49 -5.41 -20.02
CA GLY A 65 11.65 -5.27 -20.90
C GLY A 65 13.00 -5.39 -20.23
N GLY A 66 13.04 -5.89 -18.99
CA GLY A 66 14.24 -6.00 -18.16
C GLY A 66 14.39 -4.87 -17.14
N VAL A 67 15.31 -5.06 -16.20
CA VAL A 67 15.58 -4.06 -15.15
C VAL A 67 16.38 -2.90 -15.75
N PRO A 68 15.86 -1.66 -15.73
CA PRO A 68 16.59 -0.52 -16.26
C PRO A 68 17.80 -0.19 -15.37
N VAL A 69 18.88 0.20 -16.01
CA VAL A 69 20.09 0.67 -15.33
C VAL A 69 19.98 2.16 -15.06
N GLY A 70 20.36 2.59 -13.88
CA GLY A 70 20.46 4.00 -13.52
C GLY A 70 20.02 4.28 -12.08
N GLU A 71 20.76 5.17 -11.45
CA GLU A 71 20.58 5.58 -10.04
C GLU A 71 19.14 6.06 -9.71
N HIS A 72 18.45 6.61 -10.70
CA HIS A 72 17.12 7.19 -10.50
C HIS A 72 15.97 6.24 -10.85
N GLN A 73 16.28 5.02 -11.29
CA GLN A 73 15.27 4.03 -11.63
C GLN A 73 14.64 3.46 -10.35
N ARG A 74 13.33 3.51 -10.28
CA ARG A 74 12.53 2.99 -9.17
C ARG A 74 11.48 2.03 -9.69
N HIS A 75 11.35 0.90 -9.03
CA HIS A 75 10.26 -0.03 -9.25
C HIS A 75 9.08 0.43 -8.38
N VAL A 76 7.99 0.84 -9.03
CA VAL A 76 6.72 1.18 -8.38
C VAL A 76 5.84 -0.04 -8.44
N LEU A 77 5.38 -0.48 -7.28
CA LEU A 77 4.57 -1.68 -7.07
C LEU A 77 3.23 -1.31 -6.45
N VAL A 78 2.17 -1.96 -6.89
CA VAL A 78 0.83 -1.86 -6.31
C VAL A 78 0.29 -3.25 -6.01
N ALA A 79 -0.17 -3.46 -4.80
CA ALA A 79 -0.89 -4.66 -4.38
C ALA A 79 -2.32 -4.29 -4.01
N LEU A 80 -3.29 -5.09 -4.48
CA LEU A 80 -4.71 -4.83 -4.31
C LEU A 80 -5.39 -5.95 -3.53
N PHE A 81 -6.21 -5.55 -2.55
CA PHE A 81 -7.01 -6.49 -1.77
C PHE A 81 -8.45 -5.99 -1.64
N ASP A 82 -9.38 -6.89 -1.54
CA ASP A 82 -10.72 -6.59 -1.05
C ASP A 82 -10.63 -6.23 0.43
N ALA A 83 -11.07 -5.03 0.78
CA ALA A 83 -10.88 -4.49 2.14
C ALA A 83 -11.71 -5.23 3.20
N ALA A 84 -12.82 -5.87 2.82
CA ALA A 84 -13.68 -6.58 3.75
C ALA A 84 -13.18 -8.01 4.02
N SER A 85 -12.76 -8.72 2.97
CA SER A 85 -12.35 -10.13 3.07
C SER A 85 -10.84 -10.33 3.19
N GLY A 86 -10.02 -9.31 2.90
CA GLY A 86 -8.57 -9.41 2.81
C GLY A 86 -8.08 -10.25 1.63
N LYS A 87 -8.95 -10.65 0.71
CA LYS A 87 -8.56 -11.45 -0.45
C LYS A 87 -7.84 -10.61 -1.49
N ARG A 88 -6.81 -11.18 -2.11
CA ARG A 88 -6.07 -10.53 -3.19
C ARG A 88 -6.98 -10.31 -4.41
N ILE A 89 -6.94 -9.11 -4.98
CA ILE A 89 -7.59 -8.78 -6.24
C ILE A 89 -6.62 -9.01 -7.37
N VAL A 90 -7.02 -9.86 -8.33
CA VAL A 90 -6.25 -10.21 -9.53
C VAL A 90 -7.03 -9.80 -10.79
N GLY A 91 -6.33 -9.69 -11.93
CA GLY A 91 -6.97 -9.37 -13.22
C GLY A 91 -7.40 -7.92 -13.38
N ALA A 92 -7.02 -7.02 -12.46
CA ALA A 92 -7.26 -5.59 -12.61
C ALA A 92 -6.33 -5.00 -13.68
N LYS A 93 -6.79 -3.91 -14.34
CA LYS A 93 -5.90 -3.04 -15.11
C LYS A 93 -5.45 -1.92 -14.20
N VAL A 94 -4.15 -1.80 -14.00
CA VAL A 94 -3.57 -0.81 -13.09
C VAL A 94 -2.63 0.08 -13.88
N SER A 95 -2.70 1.39 -13.67
CA SER A 95 -1.70 2.33 -14.16
C SER A 95 -1.29 3.29 -13.05
N ALA A 96 -0.07 3.80 -13.16
CA ALA A 96 0.43 4.83 -12.26
C ALA A 96 0.98 6.02 -13.05
N ARG A 97 0.78 7.22 -12.52
CA ARG A 97 1.45 8.44 -12.95
C ARG A 97 2.33 8.95 -11.82
N VAL A 98 3.62 9.12 -12.10
CA VAL A 98 4.57 9.71 -11.17
C VAL A 98 4.90 11.12 -11.63
N TYR A 99 4.72 12.11 -10.76
CA TYR A 99 4.93 13.52 -11.10
C TYR A 99 5.32 14.35 -9.88
N GLU A 100 6.04 15.43 -10.09
CA GLU A 100 6.23 16.50 -9.11
C GLU A 100 5.05 17.47 -9.17
N LEU A 101 4.80 18.17 -8.07
CA LEU A 101 3.76 19.20 -8.04
C LEU A 101 4.03 20.22 -9.16
N ASN A 102 2.97 20.57 -9.92
CA ASN A 102 3.02 21.48 -11.07
C ASN A 102 3.80 20.95 -12.31
N ARG A 103 4.04 19.62 -12.40
CA ARG A 103 4.62 18.98 -13.57
C ARG A 103 3.72 17.86 -14.11
N THR A 104 3.79 17.61 -15.41
CA THR A 104 2.97 16.60 -16.09
C THR A 104 3.28 15.17 -15.67
N GLY A 105 4.54 14.86 -15.41
CA GLY A 105 5.00 13.53 -15.02
C GLY A 105 4.90 12.45 -16.10
N THR A 106 5.19 11.22 -15.70
CA THR A 106 5.17 10.03 -16.56
C THR A 106 4.08 9.07 -16.11
N GLN A 107 3.22 8.64 -17.03
CA GLN A 107 2.21 7.61 -16.77
C GLN A 107 2.60 6.31 -17.48
N LYS A 108 2.45 5.18 -16.78
CA LYS A 108 2.68 3.83 -17.32
C LYS A 108 1.62 2.87 -16.82
N ILE A 109 1.35 1.82 -17.61
CA ILE A 109 0.63 0.65 -17.16
C ILE A 109 1.53 -0.10 -16.18
N LEU A 110 0.97 -0.53 -15.05
CA LEU A 110 1.62 -1.45 -14.13
C LEU A 110 1.27 -2.87 -14.56
N GLU A 111 2.26 -3.63 -15.00
CA GLU A 111 2.05 -5.00 -15.47
C GLU A 111 1.86 -5.94 -14.29
N PRO A 112 0.98 -6.97 -14.42
CA PRO A 112 0.83 -7.98 -13.40
C PRO A 112 2.10 -8.83 -13.29
N MET A 113 2.53 -9.08 -12.07
CA MET A 113 3.72 -9.85 -11.74
C MET A 113 3.47 -10.75 -10.53
N LEU A 114 4.15 -11.90 -10.47
CA LEU A 114 4.11 -12.80 -9.35
C LEU A 114 5.30 -12.54 -8.42
N ILE A 115 5.01 -12.15 -7.18
CA ILE A 115 5.98 -12.02 -6.10
C ILE A 115 5.55 -12.98 -5.00
N ALA A 116 6.38 -13.97 -4.68
CA ALA A 116 6.07 -15.01 -3.70
C ALA A 116 4.66 -15.61 -3.92
N ASP A 117 4.40 -16.07 -5.15
CA ASP A 117 3.13 -16.66 -5.60
C ASP A 117 1.91 -15.72 -5.49
N THR A 118 2.15 -14.44 -5.35
CA THR A 118 1.10 -13.44 -5.17
C THR A 118 1.15 -12.39 -6.27
N VAL A 119 -0.01 -12.10 -6.90
CA VAL A 119 -0.09 -11.09 -7.96
C VAL A 119 0.06 -9.69 -7.36
N SER A 120 0.98 -8.93 -7.92
CA SER A 120 1.15 -7.48 -7.74
C SER A 120 1.25 -6.83 -9.12
N TYR A 121 1.17 -5.53 -9.17
CA TYR A 121 1.27 -4.75 -10.41
C TYR A 121 2.46 -3.82 -10.31
N GLY A 122 3.33 -3.76 -11.32
CA GLY A 122 4.55 -2.96 -11.24
C GLY A 122 5.02 -2.41 -12.57
N ASN A 123 5.86 -1.37 -12.50
CA ASN A 123 6.66 -0.85 -13.61
C ASN A 123 7.79 0.04 -13.07
N TYR A 124 8.78 0.32 -13.92
CA TYR A 124 9.90 1.18 -13.59
C TYR A 124 9.63 2.63 -13.98
N PHE A 125 10.02 3.55 -13.10
CA PHE A 125 9.93 4.99 -13.29
C PHE A 125 11.27 5.64 -12.98
N ASN A 126 11.60 6.68 -13.74
CA ASN A 126 12.73 7.54 -13.43
C ASN A 126 12.29 8.58 -12.39
N ILE A 127 12.80 8.46 -11.16
CA ILE A 127 12.44 9.32 -10.03
C ILE A 127 13.74 9.89 -9.43
N PRO A 128 14.26 11.01 -9.92
CA PRO A 128 15.45 11.66 -9.36
C PRO A 128 15.26 12.05 -7.90
N ALA A 129 16.35 12.04 -7.13
CA ALA A 129 16.33 12.62 -5.79
C ALA A 129 16.24 14.16 -5.92
N ASN A 130 15.24 14.74 -5.28
CA ASN A 130 15.07 16.19 -5.22
C ASN A 130 14.50 16.62 -3.87
N ASN A 131 14.33 17.93 -3.66
CA ASN A 131 13.78 18.47 -2.42
C ASN A 131 12.24 18.43 -2.36
N ASN A 132 11.60 18.22 -3.51
CA ASN A 132 10.15 18.24 -3.61
C ASN A 132 9.60 16.82 -3.53
N PRO A 133 8.48 16.60 -2.84
CA PRO A 133 7.81 15.33 -2.87
C PRO A 133 7.26 15.04 -4.27
N TYR A 134 7.23 13.77 -4.61
CA TYR A 134 6.51 13.25 -5.76
C TYR A 134 5.08 12.88 -5.36
N ARG A 135 4.20 12.93 -6.33
CA ARG A 135 2.86 12.33 -6.27
C ARG A 135 2.85 11.09 -7.13
N ILE A 136 2.28 10.00 -6.60
CA ILE A 136 2.06 8.77 -7.34
C ILE A 136 0.55 8.55 -7.38
N ARG A 137 -0.04 8.88 -8.53
CA ARG A 137 -1.47 8.67 -8.79
C ARG A 137 -1.66 7.29 -9.38
N VAL A 138 -2.52 6.49 -8.76
CA VAL A 138 -2.85 5.12 -9.18
C VAL A 138 -4.28 5.08 -9.69
N LEU A 139 -4.48 4.51 -10.87
CA LEU A 139 -5.77 4.28 -11.51
C LEU A 139 -5.98 2.77 -11.63
N ILE A 140 -7.15 2.30 -11.19
CA ILE A 140 -7.47 0.87 -11.12
C ILE A 140 -8.83 0.63 -11.78
N GLU A 141 -8.85 -0.24 -12.78
CA GLU A 141 -10.05 -0.80 -13.37
C GLU A 141 -10.21 -2.25 -12.88
N LEU A 142 -11.27 -2.53 -12.14
CA LEU A 142 -11.55 -3.87 -11.63
C LEU A 142 -12.25 -4.72 -12.69
N PRO A 143 -11.98 -6.03 -12.77
CA PRO A 143 -12.68 -6.91 -13.71
C PRO A 143 -14.18 -6.98 -13.38
N GLY A 144 -15.03 -6.72 -14.40
CA GLY A 144 -16.48 -6.80 -14.26
C GLY A 144 -17.14 -5.67 -13.47
N VAL A 145 -16.39 -4.66 -13.03
CA VAL A 145 -16.92 -3.49 -12.32
C VAL A 145 -16.74 -2.25 -13.19
N ALA A 146 -17.82 -1.49 -13.38
CA ALA A 146 -17.75 -0.25 -14.13
C ALA A 146 -17.08 0.86 -13.30
N GLY A 147 -16.29 1.72 -13.98
CA GLY A 147 -15.63 2.86 -13.37
C GLY A 147 -14.16 2.61 -13.05
N VAL A 148 -13.48 3.69 -12.67
CA VAL A 148 -12.06 3.71 -12.31
C VAL A 148 -11.94 4.13 -10.86
N ILE A 149 -11.21 3.37 -10.07
CA ILE A 149 -10.79 3.77 -8.74
C ILE A 149 -9.52 4.60 -8.90
N GLU A 150 -9.52 5.81 -8.36
CA GLU A 150 -8.37 6.71 -8.38
C GLU A 150 -7.92 6.99 -6.96
N THR A 151 -6.61 6.93 -6.73
CA THR A 151 -5.99 7.35 -5.48
C THR A 151 -4.63 7.97 -5.74
N GLU A 152 -4.12 8.74 -4.78
CA GLU A 152 -2.84 9.42 -4.90
C GLU A 152 -2.04 9.25 -3.62
N PHE A 153 -0.75 8.99 -3.75
CA PHE A 153 0.19 8.82 -2.65
C PHE A 153 1.28 9.89 -2.71
N ASP A 154 1.68 10.39 -1.57
CA ASP A 154 2.89 11.19 -1.42
C ASP A 154 4.10 10.28 -1.36
N TYR A 155 5.14 10.61 -2.10
CA TYR A 155 6.39 9.89 -2.08
C TYR A 155 7.57 10.85 -1.98
N GLN A 156 8.33 10.74 -0.92
CA GLN A 156 9.59 11.46 -0.75
C GLN A 156 10.76 10.50 -0.96
N ARG A 157 11.55 10.75 -2.00
CA ARG A 157 12.80 10.01 -2.16
C ARG A 157 13.83 10.53 -1.18
N ALA A 158 14.30 9.65 -0.28
CA ALA A 158 15.44 9.99 0.58
C ALA A 158 16.67 10.30 -0.27
N ARG A 159 17.43 11.32 0.10
CA ARG A 159 18.78 11.54 -0.42
C ARG A 159 19.70 10.50 0.18
N ALA A 160 20.55 9.88 -0.63
CA ALA A 160 21.63 9.05 -0.16
C ALA A 160 22.74 9.91 0.44
#